data_dfb16c1236fa3925bad71d1e5f92f572
#
_entry.id   dfb16c1236fa3925bad71d1e5f92f572
#
_cell.length_a   1.000
_cell.length_b   1.000
_cell.length_c   1.000
_cell.angle_alpha   90.00
_cell.angle_beta   90.00
_cell.angle_gamma   90.00
#
_symmetry.space_group_name_H-M   'P 1'
#
loop_
_entity.id
_entity.type
_entity.pdbx_description
1 polymer ?
#
loop_
_entity_poly.entity_id
_entity_poly.type
_entity_poly.pdbx_seq_one_letter_code
_entity_poly.pdbx_strand_id
1 'polypeptide(L)'
;MAKDIKFNSEARGGLKTGVDALANAVKVTLGPKGRNVVIDRKFGAPSVTKDGVSVAKEIELKDPIENMGAQMVKEVASKTADIAGDGTTTATVLAQALINEGMRNVASGANPMDLKRGMDKASVAIVKELKKMSKEVGSDNSKIQQVATISANNDNTIGTLIAEAMKTVGNEGVITVEEAKGMETTVTTVEGMQFDRGYLSPYFVTNPEKMEVELDNPFILIHDKKISNMKDLLPVLEQTAQSGRPLLIIAEDVDGEALATLVVNKIRGSLKIAAVKAPGFGDRRKAMLQDIAILTGGQVISEETGLKLENASADDLGTAEKITIDKDNTTVVNGVGKKADINIEGFELYGKTGTAENSHGDDHAWFVGWADYRNKK
;
A
#
# COMPACT_ATOMS: atom_id res chain seq x y z
N MET A 1 -8.14 -1.76 -33.09
CA MET A 1 -7.04 -2.66 -33.47
C MET A 1 -7.61 -4.03 -33.79
N ALA A 2 -7.17 -4.66 -34.89
CA ALA A 2 -7.50 -6.07 -35.19
C ALA A 2 -6.87 -6.97 -34.10
N LYS A 3 -7.59 -8.03 -33.72
CA LYS A 3 -7.09 -9.02 -32.77
C LYS A 3 -6.42 -10.16 -33.54
N ASP A 4 -5.24 -10.58 -33.11
CA ASP A 4 -4.62 -11.82 -33.57
C ASP A 4 -5.20 -12.98 -32.74
N ILE A 5 -5.65 -14.04 -33.43
CA ILE A 5 -6.31 -15.17 -32.77
C ILE A 5 -5.48 -16.43 -33.05
N LYS A 6 -4.99 -17.06 -31.98
CA LYS A 6 -4.22 -18.32 -32.03
C LYS A 6 -4.97 -19.42 -31.32
N PHE A 7 -4.76 -20.66 -31.80
CA PHE A 7 -5.47 -21.84 -31.30
C PHE A 7 -4.52 -23.00 -30.96
N ASN A 8 -5.03 -23.92 -30.18
CA ASN A 8 -4.43 -25.21 -29.88
C ASN A 8 -2.98 -25.16 -29.38
N SER A 9 -2.11 -25.96 -30.01
CA SER A 9 -0.71 -26.11 -29.60
C SER A 9 0.13 -24.85 -29.79
N GLU A 10 -0.16 -24.05 -30.82
CA GLU A 10 0.54 -22.79 -31.07
C GLU A 10 0.29 -21.80 -29.96
N ALA A 11 -0.98 -21.57 -29.57
CA ALA A 11 -1.34 -20.68 -28.48
C ALA A 11 -0.73 -21.12 -27.14
N ARG A 12 -0.85 -22.44 -26.83
CA ARG A 12 -0.27 -23.00 -25.60
C ARG A 12 1.25 -22.93 -25.58
N GLY A 13 1.89 -23.15 -26.74
CA GLY A 13 3.35 -23.06 -26.86
C GLY A 13 3.87 -21.67 -26.57
N GLY A 14 3.28 -20.64 -27.18
CA GLY A 14 3.67 -19.25 -26.95
C GLY A 14 3.47 -18.82 -25.49
N LEU A 15 2.30 -19.12 -24.91
CA LEU A 15 2.04 -18.84 -23.49
C LEU A 15 3.08 -19.51 -22.58
N LYS A 16 3.38 -20.80 -22.83
CA LYS A 16 4.39 -21.53 -22.06
C LYS A 16 5.78 -20.93 -22.16
N THR A 17 6.19 -20.52 -23.36
CA THR A 17 7.49 -19.85 -23.56
C THR A 17 7.57 -18.57 -22.71
N GLY A 18 6.51 -17.78 -22.69
CA GLY A 18 6.44 -16.57 -21.88
C GLY A 18 6.52 -16.84 -20.38
N VAL A 19 5.77 -17.84 -19.90
CA VAL A 19 5.84 -18.32 -18.51
C VAL A 19 7.26 -18.73 -18.14
N ASP A 20 7.90 -19.54 -18.99
CA ASP A 20 9.26 -20.04 -18.74
C ASP A 20 10.29 -18.92 -18.79
N ALA A 21 10.16 -17.96 -19.68
CA ALA A 21 11.07 -16.82 -19.79
C ALA A 21 11.08 -15.99 -18.51
N LEU A 22 9.90 -15.59 -18.02
CA LEU A 22 9.78 -14.82 -16.78
C LEU A 22 10.23 -15.64 -15.55
N ALA A 23 9.71 -16.85 -15.40
CA ALA A 23 10.01 -17.66 -14.24
C ALA A 23 11.49 -18.04 -14.14
N ASN A 24 12.16 -18.30 -15.26
CA ASN A 24 13.60 -18.59 -15.27
C ASN A 24 14.45 -17.36 -14.89
N ALA A 25 14.04 -16.16 -15.31
CA ALA A 25 14.72 -14.93 -14.89
C ALA A 25 14.56 -14.68 -13.39
N VAL A 26 13.36 -14.88 -12.83
CA VAL A 26 13.09 -14.70 -11.40
C VAL A 26 13.75 -15.80 -10.56
N LYS A 27 13.76 -17.04 -11.04
CA LYS A 27 14.28 -18.22 -10.33
C LYS A 27 15.75 -18.10 -9.92
N VAL A 28 16.56 -17.34 -10.63
CA VAL A 28 17.99 -17.14 -10.31
C VAL A 28 18.21 -16.46 -8.97
N THR A 29 17.20 -15.77 -8.45
CA THR A 29 17.25 -15.09 -7.14
C THR A 29 16.93 -16.00 -5.97
N LEU A 30 16.48 -17.24 -6.19
CA LEU A 30 15.95 -18.13 -5.16
C LEU A 30 17.02 -18.74 -4.27
N GLY A 31 16.79 -18.66 -2.96
CA GLY A 31 17.47 -19.43 -1.93
C GLY A 31 18.92 -19.01 -1.65
N PRO A 32 19.69 -19.81 -0.89
CA PRO A 32 21.04 -19.44 -0.42
C PRO A 32 22.06 -19.23 -1.55
N LYS A 33 21.82 -19.82 -2.70
CA LYS A 33 22.64 -19.62 -3.92
C LYS A 33 22.06 -18.57 -4.86
N GLY A 34 21.02 -17.85 -4.42
CA GLY A 34 20.38 -16.79 -5.18
C GLY A 34 21.38 -15.71 -5.60
N ARG A 35 21.25 -15.22 -6.83
CA ARG A 35 22.11 -14.21 -7.42
C ARG A 35 21.34 -12.92 -7.67
N ASN A 36 22.07 -11.82 -7.72
CA ASN A 36 21.52 -10.55 -8.16
C ASN A 36 21.18 -10.60 -9.64
N VAL A 37 20.10 -9.93 -10.00
CA VAL A 37 19.73 -9.61 -11.37
C VAL A 37 20.05 -8.15 -11.62
N VAL A 38 20.71 -7.87 -12.75
CA VAL A 38 20.99 -6.51 -13.20
C VAL A 38 19.94 -6.14 -14.23
N ILE A 39 19.23 -5.06 -13.99
CA ILE A 39 18.16 -4.56 -14.84
C ILE A 39 18.64 -3.27 -15.49
N ASP A 40 18.59 -3.23 -16.82
CA ASP A 40 18.92 -2.04 -17.57
C ASP A 40 17.84 -0.96 -17.40
N ARG A 41 18.26 0.28 -17.19
CA ARG A 41 17.37 1.44 -17.13
C ARG A 41 17.67 2.36 -18.30
N LYS A 42 16.63 2.83 -18.98
CA LYS A 42 16.77 3.78 -20.10
C LYS A 42 17.47 5.08 -19.67
N PHE A 43 17.35 5.48 -18.42
CA PHE A 43 17.97 6.65 -17.83
C PHE A 43 18.52 6.30 -16.45
N GLY A 44 19.79 6.61 -16.21
CA GLY A 44 20.45 6.37 -14.93
C GLY A 44 21.29 5.08 -14.90
N ALA A 45 21.76 4.71 -13.71
CA ALA A 45 22.54 3.50 -13.50
C ALA A 45 21.65 2.25 -13.54
N PRO A 46 22.17 1.09 -13.99
CA PRO A 46 21.44 -0.18 -13.91
C PRO A 46 21.01 -0.50 -12.49
N SER A 47 19.80 -1.03 -12.34
CA SER A 47 19.28 -1.48 -11.04
C SER A 47 19.76 -2.89 -10.75
N VAL A 48 20.25 -3.13 -9.55
CA VAL A 48 20.72 -4.46 -9.10
C VAL A 48 19.81 -4.92 -7.98
N THR A 49 19.12 -6.05 -8.15
CA THR A 49 18.16 -6.55 -7.17
C THR A 49 18.21 -8.07 -7.03
N LYS A 50 17.82 -8.58 -5.86
CA LYS A 50 17.50 -10.00 -5.61
C LYS A 50 16.00 -10.23 -5.44
N ASP A 51 15.20 -9.16 -5.40
CA ASP A 51 13.77 -9.28 -5.20
C ASP A 51 13.07 -9.81 -6.45
N GLY A 52 12.35 -10.93 -6.25
CA GLY A 52 11.69 -11.63 -7.36
C GLY A 52 10.56 -10.83 -8.01
N VAL A 53 9.80 -10.05 -7.25
CA VAL A 53 8.71 -9.24 -7.83
C VAL A 53 9.26 -8.06 -8.62
N SER A 54 10.34 -7.43 -8.17
CA SER A 54 11.01 -6.36 -8.91
C SER A 54 11.54 -6.87 -10.26
N VAL A 55 12.17 -8.05 -10.25
CA VAL A 55 12.61 -8.69 -11.51
C VAL A 55 11.41 -9.00 -12.41
N ALA A 56 10.34 -9.58 -11.87
CA ALA A 56 9.16 -9.95 -12.64
C ALA A 56 8.48 -8.73 -13.29
N LYS A 57 8.42 -7.60 -12.60
CA LYS A 57 7.79 -6.36 -13.10
C LYS A 57 8.49 -5.80 -14.33
N GLU A 58 9.80 -5.95 -14.45
CA GLU A 58 10.60 -5.39 -15.54
C GLU A 58 10.59 -6.28 -16.81
N ILE A 59 10.08 -7.51 -16.72
CA ILE A 59 10.10 -8.41 -17.88
C ILE A 59 8.96 -8.09 -18.84
N GLU A 60 9.34 -7.73 -20.06
CA GLU A 60 8.48 -7.58 -21.23
C GLU A 60 9.07 -8.33 -22.41
N LEU A 61 8.24 -9.13 -23.10
CA LEU A 61 8.64 -9.92 -24.25
C LEU A 61 8.13 -9.29 -25.55
N LYS A 62 8.90 -9.46 -26.63
CA LYS A 62 8.57 -8.88 -27.93
C LYS A 62 7.34 -9.53 -28.58
N ASP A 63 7.22 -10.85 -28.45
CA ASP A 63 6.07 -11.58 -28.98
C ASP A 63 4.85 -11.36 -28.06
N PRO A 64 3.71 -10.91 -28.60
CA PRO A 64 2.53 -10.61 -27.80
C PRO A 64 1.96 -11.82 -27.05
N ILE A 65 2.06 -13.03 -27.61
CA ILE A 65 1.50 -14.25 -27.01
C ILE A 65 2.41 -14.72 -25.88
N GLU A 66 3.72 -14.70 -26.11
CA GLU A 66 4.71 -14.99 -25.07
C GLU A 66 4.59 -13.96 -23.94
N ASN A 67 4.43 -12.67 -24.29
CA ASN A 67 4.25 -11.63 -23.29
C ASN A 67 2.97 -11.83 -22.45
N MET A 68 1.86 -12.30 -23.02
CA MET A 68 0.68 -12.67 -22.24
C MET A 68 0.99 -13.76 -21.21
N GLY A 69 1.76 -14.79 -21.59
CA GLY A 69 2.21 -15.83 -20.66
C GLY A 69 3.06 -15.25 -19.51
N ALA A 70 4.00 -14.37 -19.83
CA ALA A 70 4.80 -13.66 -18.84
C ALA A 70 3.93 -12.80 -17.90
N GLN A 71 2.97 -12.03 -18.43
CA GLN A 71 2.08 -11.18 -17.63
C GLN A 71 1.22 -11.99 -16.63
N MET A 72 0.76 -13.19 -17.00
CA MET A 72 0.02 -14.06 -16.07
C MET A 72 0.86 -14.46 -14.85
N VAL A 73 2.14 -14.76 -15.04
CA VAL A 73 3.05 -15.12 -13.93
C VAL A 73 3.51 -13.86 -13.16
N LYS A 74 3.65 -12.74 -13.86
CA LYS A 74 3.89 -11.42 -13.20
C LYS A 74 2.77 -11.10 -12.20
N GLU A 75 1.51 -11.38 -12.56
CA GLU A 75 0.36 -11.18 -11.66
C GLU A 75 0.46 -12.07 -10.42
N VAL A 76 0.90 -13.33 -10.55
CA VAL A 76 1.13 -14.22 -9.41
C VAL A 76 2.16 -13.63 -8.44
N ALA A 77 3.30 -13.14 -8.96
CA ALA A 77 4.33 -12.52 -8.13
C ALA A 77 3.81 -11.26 -7.43
N SER A 78 3.09 -10.39 -8.15
CA SER A 78 2.53 -9.15 -7.59
C SER A 78 1.50 -9.41 -6.50
N LYS A 79 0.53 -10.31 -6.75
CA LYS A 79 -0.47 -10.69 -5.72
C LYS A 79 0.18 -11.31 -4.48
N THR A 80 1.24 -12.09 -4.65
CA THR A 80 1.96 -12.65 -3.49
C THR A 80 2.66 -11.55 -2.69
N ALA A 81 3.26 -10.57 -3.35
CA ALA A 81 3.84 -9.41 -2.70
C ALA A 81 2.79 -8.62 -1.90
N ASP A 82 1.64 -8.33 -2.51
CA ASP A 82 0.56 -7.53 -1.91
C ASP A 82 -0.06 -8.22 -0.68
N ILE A 83 -0.22 -9.56 -0.72
CA ILE A 83 -0.90 -10.31 0.36
C ILE A 83 0.07 -10.73 1.47
N ALA A 84 1.27 -11.19 1.11
CA ALA A 84 2.20 -11.82 2.05
C ALA A 84 3.50 -11.01 2.25
N GLY A 85 3.81 -10.07 1.38
CA GLY A 85 5.05 -9.29 1.44
C GLY A 85 6.34 -10.07 1.14
N ASP A 86 6.26 -11.40 1.05
CA ASP A 86 7.40 -12.29 0.81
C ASP A 86 6.97 -13.53 0.02
N GLY A 87 7.94 -14.33 -0.45
CA GLY A 87 7.69 -15.58 -1.16
C GLY A 87 7.36 -15.42 -2.65
N THR A 88 7.56 -14.26 -3.24
CA THR A 88 7.24 -13.95 -4.65
C THR A 88 7.97 -14.86 -5.63
N THR A 89 9.27 -15.11 -5.40
CA THR A 89 10.06 -16.05 -6.20
C THR A 89 9.56 -17.48 -6.07
N THR A 90 9.22 -17.93 -4.87
CA THR A 90 8.66 -19.27 -4.63
C THR A 90 7.33 -19.44 -5.35
N ALA A 91 6.42 -18.45 -5.24
CA ALA A 91 5.14 -18.48 -5.93
C ALA A 91 5.31 -18.54 -7.45
N THR A 92 6.25 -17.78 -8.01
CA THR A 92 6.59 -17.79 -9.45
C THR A 92 7.08 -19.16 -9.90
N VAL A 93 7.98 -19.80 -9.14
CA VAL A 93 8.51 -21.15 -9.46
C VAL A 93 7.42 -22.21 -9.36
N LEU A 94 6.55 -22.13 -8.36
CA LEU A 94 5.41 -23.04 -8.23
C LEU A 94 4.41 -22.85 -9.36
N ALA A 95 4.11 -21.62 -9.77
CA ALA A 95 3.24 -21.34 -10.91
C ALA A 95 3.81 -21.94 -12.21
N GLN A 96 5.11 -21.76 -12.47
CA GLN A 96 5.78 -22.38 -13.61
C GLN A 96 5.66 -23.91 -13.60
N ALA A 97 5.93 -24.53 -12.45
CA ALA A 97 5.87 -25.98 -12.31
C ALA A 97 4.46 -26.52 -12.56
N LEU A 98 3.43 -25.89 -11.97
CA LEU A 98 2.02 -26.25 -12.14
C LEU A 98 1.57 -26.10 -13.60
N ILE A 99 1.95 -25.00 -14.26
CA ILE A 99 1.59 -24.76 -15.67
C ILE A 99 2.27 -25.78 -16.56
N ASN A 100 3.56 -26.02 -16.38
CA ASN A 100 4.31 -26.96 -17.22
C ASN A 100 3.79 -28.38 -17.08
N GLU A 101 3.53 -28.87 -15.87
CA GLU A 101 3.02 -30.19 -15.63
C GLU A 101 1.54 -30.32 -16.08
N GLY A 102 0.74 -29.28 -15.83
CA GLY A 102 -0.63 -29.22 -16.32
C GLY A 102 -0.72 -29.26 -17.85
N MET A 103 0.08 -28.47 -18.55
CA MET A 103 0.14 -28.50 -20.03
C MET A 103 0.60 -29.86 -20.58
N ARG A 104 1.55 -30.50 -19.92
CA ARG A 104 2.03 -31.85 -20.28
C ARG A 104 0.91 -32.88 -20.19
N ASN A 105 0.13 -32.86 -19.10
CA ASN A 105 -1.01 -33.76 -18.93
C ASN A 105 -2.10 -33.51 -19.98
N VAL A 106 -2.42 -32.25 -20.27
CA VAL A 106 -3.38 -31.90 -21.33
C VAL A 106 -2.91 -32.35 -22.70
N ALA A 107 -1.62 -32.20 -23.01
CA ALA A 107 -1.03 -32.67 -24.25
C ALA A 107 -1.09 -34.21 -24.38
N SER A 108 -1.06 -34.91 -23.24
CA SER A 108 -1.21 -36.37 -23.17
C SER A 108 -2.68 -36.86 -23.24
N GLY A 109 -3.64 -35.94 -23.41
CA GLY A 109 -5.06 -36.27 -23.58
C GLY A 109 -5.92 -36.15 -22.32
N ALA A 110 -5.37 -35.65 -21.20
CA ALA A 110 -6.17 -35.40 -20.00
C ALA A 110 -7.20 -34.26 -20.25
N ASN A 111 -8.40 -34.41 -19.67
CA ASN A 111 -9.41 -33.38 -19.74
C ASN A 111 -8.98 -32.16 -18.90
N PRO A 112 -8.85 -30.96 -19.50
CA PRO A 112 -8.40 -29.77 -18.78
C PRO A 112 -9.29 -29.39 -17.61
N MET A 113 -10.60 -29.58 -17.70
CA MET A 113 -11.56 -29.22 -16.65
C MET A 113 -11.47 -30.19 -15.46
N ASP A 114 -11.22 -31.46 -15.69
CA ASP A 114 -11.02 -32.44 -14.63
C ASP A 114 -9.66 -32.22 -13.93
N LEU A 115 -8.64 -31.89 -14.71
CA LEU A 115 -7.34 -31.50 -14.18
C LEU A 115 -7.47 -30.27 -13.26
N LYS A 116 -8.20 -29.22 -13.72
CA LYS A 116 -8.47 -28.03 -12.90
C LYS A 116 -9.17 -28.40 -11.60
N ARG A 117 -10.24 -29.21 -11.64
CA ARG A 117 -10.96 -29.65 -10.42
C ARG A 117 -10.04 -30.41 -9.46
N GLY A 118 -9.13 -31.21 -9.99
CA GLY A 118 -8.12 -31.91 -9.20
C GLY A 118 -7.14 -30.95 -8.51
N MET A 119 -6.63 -29.96 -9.26
CA MET A 119 -5.74 -28.92 -8.72
C MET A 119 -6.44 -28.08 -7.64
N ASP A 120 -7.70 -27.70 -7.84
CA ASP A 120 -8.48 -26.94 -6.85
C ASP A 120 -8.62 -27.73 -5.53
N LYS A 121 -8.96 -29.03 -5.61
CA LYS A 121 -9.05 -29.91 -4.43
C LYS A 121 -7.70 -30.07 -3.72
N ALA A 122 -6.63 -30.27 -4.49
CA ALA A 122 -5.28 -30.40 -3.97
C ALA A 122 -4.84 -29.10 -3.25
N SER A 123 -5.11 -27.94 -3.84
CA SER A 123 -4.81 -26.63 -3.24
C SER A 123 -5.49 -26.48 -1.89
N VAL A 124 -6.79 -26.77 -1.78
CA VAL A 124 -7.52 -26.70 -0.48
C VAL A 124 -6.89 -27.62 0.56
N ALA A 125 -6.55 -28.87 0.18
CA ALA A 125 -5.93 -29.83 1.09
C ALA A 125 -4.54 -29.36 1.56
N ILE A 126 -3.71 -28.88 0.63
CA ILE A 126 -2.36 -28.38 0.92
C ILE A 126 -2.42 -27.16 1.85
N VAL A 127 -3.29 -26.20 1.57
CA VAL A 127 -3.47 -25.00 2.42
C VAL A 127 -3.88 -25.39 3.84
N LYS A 128 -4.78 -26.37 3.99
CA LYS A 128 -5.18 -26.89 5.30
C LYS A 128 -4.00 -27.49 6.09
N GLU A 129 -3.15 -28.26 5.43
CA GLU A 129 -1.96 -28.85 6.07
C GLU A 129 -0.90 -27.77 6.37
N LEU A 130 -0.67 -26.82 5.47
CA LEU A 130 0.24 -25.70 5.70
C LEU A 130 -0.17 -24.86 6.93
N LYS A 131 -1.48 -24.60 7.10
CA LYS A 131 -1.99 -23.91 8.29
C LYS A 131 -1.69 -24.66 9.60
N LYS A 132 -1.69 -26.01 9.59
CA LYS A 132 -1.30 -26.79 10.77
C LYS A 132 0.18 -26.74 11.06
N MET A 133 1.00 -26.63 10.02
CA MET A 133 2.47 -26.56 10.13
C MET A 133 2.96 -25.16 10.46
N SER A 134 2.19 -24.13 10.15
CA SER A 134 2.57 -22.75 10.40
C SER A 134 2.68 -22.47 11.90
N LYS A 135 3.61 -21.61 12.26
CA LYS A 135 3.81 -21.12 13.63
C LYS A 135 3.50 -19.64 13.66
N GLU A 136 2.60 -19.26 14.54
CA GLU A 136 2.28 -17.85 14.73
C GLU A 136 3.49 -17.09 15.28
N VAL A 137 3.74 -15.93 14.70
CA VAL A 137 4.78 -15.01 15.16
C VAL A 137 4.28 -14.25 16.39
N GLY A 138 3.02 -13.77 16.34
CA GLY A 138 2.41 -12.99 17.42
C GLY A 138 3.24 -11.76 17.77
N SER A 139 3.33 -11.47 19.06
CA SER A 139 4.15 -10.38 19.62
C SER A 139 5.54 -10.83 20.10
N ASP A 140 6.00 -12.03 19.71
CA ASP A 140 7.31 -12.54 20.07
C ASP A 140 8.42 -11.81 19.30
N ASN A 141 9.09 -10.89 19.98
CA ASN A 141 10.12 -10.04 19.39
C ASN A 141 11.28 -10.84 18.79
N SER A 142 11.61 -12.01 19.33
CA SER A 142 12.65 -12.87 18.77
C SER A 142 12.24 -13.48 17.43
N LYS A 143 10.97 -13.89 17.28
CA LYS A 143 10.45 -14.37 16.01
C LYS A 143 10.34 -13.26 14.99
N ILE A 144 9.89 -12.06 15.40
CA ILE A 144 9.84 -10.87 14.55
C ILE A 144 11.24 -10.56 14.00
N GLN A 145 12.27 -10.56 14.87
CA GLN A 145 13.66 -10.36 14.47
C GLN A 145 14.13 -11.42 13.47
N GLN A 146 13.80 -12.70 13.69
CA GLN A 146 14.19 -13.79 12.80
C GLN A 146 13.55 -13.62 11.41
N VAL A 147 12.25 -13.29 11.34
CA VAL A 147 11.55 -13.05 10.08
C VAL A 147 12.15 -11.84 9.35
N ALA A 148 12.37 -10.74 10.06
CA ALA A 148 12.97 -9.53 9.50
C ALA A 148 14.40 -9.78 9.00
N THR A 149 15.20 -10.55 9.75
CA THR A 149 16.56 -10.94 9.34
C THR A 149 16.55 -11.74 8.04
N ILE A 150 15.64 -12.72 7.91
CA ILE A 150 15.52 -13.51 6.68
C ILE A 150 15.09 -12.64 5.50
N SER A 151 14.11 -11.77 5.70
CA SER A 151 13.64 -10.84 4.66
C SER A 151 14.75 -9.86 4.22
N ALA A 152 15.63 -9.51 5.13
CA ALA A 152 16.82 -8.69 4.86
C ALA A 152 18.05 -9.49 4.34
N ASN A 153 17.86 -10.64 3.72
CA ASN A 153 18.93 -11.52 3.22
C ASN A 153 19.93 -11.98 4.30
N ASN A 154 19.47 -12.35 5.49
CA ASN A 154 20.22 -12.72 6.67
C ASN A 154 21.06 -11.58 7.29
N ASP A 155 20.68 -10.33 7.05
CA ASP A 155 21.26 -9.20 7.76
C ASP A 155 20.61 -9.05 9.14
N ASN A 156 21.34 -9.49 10.17
CA ASN A 156 20.86 -9.45 11.54
C ASN A 156 20.76 -8.01 12.08
N THR A 157 21.53 -7.07 11.54
CA THR A 157 21.50 -5.66 11.95
C THR A 157 20.14 -5.05 11.57
N ILE A 158 19.73 -5.25 10.32
CA ILE A 158 18.42 -4.80 9.82
C ILE A 158 17.31 -5.53 10.58
N GLY A 159 17.44 -6.84 10.79
CA GLY A 159 16.46 -7.61 11.55
C GLY A 159 16.24 -7.09 12.97
N THR A 160 17.30 -6.69 13.65
CA THR A 160 17.24 -6.10 15.00
C THR A 160 16.55 -4.74 14.98
N LEU A 161 16.91 -3.86 14.05
CA LEU A 161 16.30 -2.53 13.91
C LEU A 161 14.78 -2.62 13.65
N ILE A 162 14.36 -3.54 12.78
CA ILE A 162 12.92 -3.75 12.51
C ILE A 162 12.20 -4.28 13.76
N ALA A 163 12.82 -5.23 14.49
CA ALA A 163 12.22 -5.77 15.71
C ALA A 163 12.10 -4.71 16.82
N GLU A 164 13.07 -3.81 16.95
CA GLU A 164 13.02 -2.67 17.86
C GLU A 164 11.93 -1.67 17.44
N ALA A 165 11.83 -1.36 16.16
CA ALA A 165 10.76 -0.53 15.64
C ALA A 165 9.38 -1.13 15.93
N MET A 166 9.19 -2.44 15.65
CA MET A 166 7.95 -3.17 15.93
C MET A 166 7.59 -3.17 17.43
N LYS A 167 8.60 -3.32 18.29
CA LYS A 167 8.39 -3.25 19.75
C LYS A 167 7.86 -1.87 20.18
N THR A 168 8.31 -0.82 19.52
CA THR A 168 7.94 0.56 19.86
C THR A 168 6.56 0.92 19.31
N VAL A 169 6.25 0.55 18.06
CA VAL A 169 4.98 0.92 17.41
C VAL A 169 3.87 -0.09 17.64
N GLY A 170 4.21 -1.31 18.09
CA GLY A 170 3.25 -2.41 18.29
C GLY A 170 2.82 -3.07 16.97
N ASN A 171 1.96 -4.09 17.09
CA ASN A 171 1.52 -4.90 15.95
C ASN A 171 0.66 -4.13 14.94
N GLU A 172 -0.01 -3.08 15.38
CA GLU A 172 -0.86 -2.21 14.56
C GLU A 172 -0.08 -1.02 13.96
N GLY A 173 1.20 -0.89 14.30
CA GLY A 173 2.04 0.21 13.82
C GLY A 173 2.52 -0.04 12.39
N VAL A 174 2.64 1.04 11.63
CA VAL A 174 3.18 1.03 10.27
C VAL A 174 4.67 1.31 10.32
N ILE A 175 5.47 0.48 9.64
CA ILE A 175 6.91 0.69 9.46
C ILE A 175 7.15 1.01 7.99
N THR A 176 7.71 2.19 7.72
CA THR A 176 8.16 2.60 6.40
C THR A 176 9.68 2.63 6.34
N VAL A 177 10.25 2.35 5.18
CA VAL A 177 11.68 2.42 4.93
C VAL A 177 11.94 3.54 3.92
N GLU A 178 12.72 4.52 4.32
CA GLU A 178 13.09 5.66 3.48
C GLU A 178 14.62 5.74 3.33
N GLU A 179 15.06 6.38 2.26
CA GLU A 179 16.48 6.64 2.04
C GLU A 179 16.97 7.73 3.00
N ALA A 180 17.96 7.40 3.83
CA ALA A 180 18.49 8.34 4.79
C ALA A 180 19.29 9.46 4.09
N LYS A 181 19.17 10.70 4.59
CA LYS A 181 20.01 11.83 4.13
C LYS A 181 21.46 11.74 4.64
N GLY A 182 21.70 10.87 5.64
CA GLY A 182 22.99 10.65 6.27
C GLY A 182 23.59 9.28 5.94
N MET A 183 24.78 8.98 6.49
CA MET A 183 25.46 7.70 6.28
C MET A 183 25.02 6.62 7.27
N GLU A 184 24.29 6.97 8.31
CA GLU A 184 23.86 6.05 9.36
C GLU A 184 22.39 5.66 9.19
N THR A 185 22.09 4.38 9.42
CA THR A 185 20.71 3.89 9.49
C THR A 185 20.12 4.21 10.86
N THR A 186 19.05 4.96 10.88
CA THR A 186 18.37 5.38 12.13
C THR A 186 16.93 4.90 12.13
N VAL A 187 16.39 4.61 13.31
CA VAL A 187 14.97 4.33 13.54
C VAL A 187 14.37 5.56 14.21
N THR A 188 13.36 6.15 13.58
CA THR A 188 12.63 7.28 14.13
C THR A 188 11.16 6.88 14.29
N THR A 189 10.61 7.10 15.48
CA THR A 189 9.19 6.85 15.74
C THR A 189 8.45 8.18 15.66
N VAL A 190 7.37 8.21 14.89
CA VAL A 190 6.52 9.38 14.71
C VAL A 190 5.07 9.02 14.99
N GLU A 191 4.29 9.99 15.44
CA GLU A 191 2.85 9.81 15.57
C GLU A 191 2.20 9.97 14.20
N GLY A 192 1.24 9.09 13.86
CA GLY A 192 0.61 9.12 12.55
C GLY A 192 -0.58 8.21 12.44
N MET A 193 -1.21 8.23 11.28
CA MET A 193 -2.34 7.38 10.92
C MET A 193 -2.20 6.91 9.48
N GLN A 194 -2.53 5.65 9.23
CA GLN A 194 -2.68 5.13 7.88
C GLN A 194 -4.12 4.65 7.67
N PHE A 195 -4.64 4.86 6.48
CA PHE A 195 -5.94 4.34 6.07
C PHE A 195 -5.91 3.82 4.63
N ASP A 196 -6.80 2.88 4.34
CA ASP A 196 -6.88 2.09 3.11
C ASP A 196 -7.54 2.84 1.94
N ARG A 197 -7.00 3.99 1.57
CA ARG A 197 -7.41 4.73 0.36
C ARG A 197 -6.19 5.34 -0.30
N GLY A 198 -5.96 4.98 -1.54
CA GLY A 198 -4.92 5.55 -2.37
C GLY A 198 -5.37 6.77 -3.19
N TYR A 199 -4.47 7.29 -4.02
CA TYR A 199 -4.76 8.45 -4.85
C TYR A 199 -5.86 8.19 -5.88
N LEU A 200 -6.73 9.18 -6.12
CA LEU A 200 -7.82 9.09 -7.10
C LEU A 200 -7.35 9.09 -8.56
N SER A 201 -6.13 9.56 -8.81
CA SER A 201 -5.58 9.60 -10.16
C SER A 201 -4.06 9.40 -10.12
N PRO A 202 -3.50 8.55 -11.00
CA PRO A 202 -2.05 8.39 -11.14
C PRO A 202 -1.32 9.67 -11.51
N TYR A 203 -2.02 10.65 -12.08
CA TYR A 203 -1.45 11.96 -12.40
C TYR A 203 -1.09 12.79 -11.17
N PHE A 204 -1.53 12.43 -9.98
CA PHE A 204 -1.12 13.06 -8.72
C PHE A 204 0.28 12.61 -8.27
N VAL A 205 0.80 11.49 -8.76
CA VAL A 205 2.11 10.95 -8.39
C VAL A 205 3.20 12.00 -8.49
N THR A 206 4.01 12.12 -7.43
CA THR A 206 5.15 13.02 -7.35
C THR A 206 6.46 12.27 -7.47
N ASN A 207 6.49 11.01 -7.03
CA ASN A 207 7.62 10.10 -7.13
C ASN A 207 7.30 8.95 -8.11
N PRO A 208 7.68 9.05 -9.40
CA PRO A 208 7.35 8.03 -10.40
C PRO A 208 8.04 6.68 -10.16
N GLU A 209 9.19 6.66 -9.48
CA GLU A 209 9.92 5.41 -9.22
C GLU A 209 9.17 4.52 -8.24
N LYS A 210 8.57 5.11 -7.20
CA LYS A 210 7.77 4.41 -6.19
C LYS A 210 6.28 4.39 -6.51
N MET A 211 5.84 5.16 -7.52
CA MET A 211 4.41 5.39 -7.81
C MET A 211 3.66 5.97 -6.61
N GLU A 212 4.28 6.89 -5.90
CA GLU A 212 3.76 7.52 -4.68
C GLU A 212 3.56 9.03 -4.85
N VAL A 213 2.63 9.57 -4.07
CA VAL A 213 2.48 11.00 -3.86
C VAL A 213 3.11 11.33 -2.51
N GLU A 214 4.11 12.19 -2.52
CA GLU A 214 4.74 12.72 -1.31
C GLU A 214 4.40 14.21 -1.18
N LEU A 215 3.81 14.61 -0.06
CA LEU A 215 3.43 15.98 0.26
C LEU A 215 4.08 16.39 1.58
N ASP A 216 4.99 17.36 1.51
CA ASP A 216 5.65 17.92 2.70
C ASP A 216 4.89 19.13 3.20
N ASN A 217 4.55 19.13 4.48
CA ASN A 217 3.85 20.22 5.16
C ASN A 217 2.51 20.62 4.50
N PRO A 218 1.67 19.66 4.10
CA PRO A 218 0.45 19.93 3.36
C PRO A 218 -0.65 20.55 4.22
N PHE A 219 -1.56 21.27 3.56
CA PHE A 219 -2.91 21.46 4.05
C PHE A 219 -3.76 20.24 3.75
N ILE A 220 -4.75 19.97 4.60
CA ILE A 220 -5.64 18.82 4.49
C ILE A 220 -7.08 19.31 4.54
N LEU A 221 -7.77 19.22 3.42
CA LEU A 221 -9.22 19.48 3.35
C LEU A 221 -9.97 18.17 3.60
N ILE A 222 -10.86 18.17 4.59
CA ILE A 222 -11.66 17.01 4.97
C ILE A 222 -13.13 17.32 4.74
N HIS A 223 -13.78 16.57 3.82
CA HIS A 223 -15.18 16.79 3.45
C HIS A 223 -15.96 15.47 3.47
N ASP A 224 -17.18 15.51 4.01
CA ASP A 224 -18.02 14.32 4.18
C ASP A 224 -18.80 13.92 2.95
N LYS A 225 -18.91 14.79 1.94
CA LYS A 225 -19.64 14.57 0.70
C LYS A 225 -18.75 14.48 -0.52
N LYS A 226 -19.36 14.11 -1.64
CA LYS A 226 -18.73 14.08 -2.95
C LYS A 226 -18.51 15.50 -3.48
N ILE A 227 -17.36 15.74 -4.11
CA ILE A 227 -16.98 16.99 -4.75
C ILE A 227 -16.96 16.78 -6.27
N SER A 228 -17.90 17.38 -6.98
CA SER A 228 -18.00 17.29 -8.44
C SER A 228 -17.86 18.66 -9.12
N ASN A 229 -18.18 19.74 -8.39
CA ASN A 229 -18.15 21.10 -8.91
C ASN A 229 -16.88 21.83 -8.43
N MET A 230 -16.15 22.39 -9.39
CA MET A 230 -14.93 23.13 -9.09
C MET A 230 -15.15 24.42 -8.33
N LYS A 231 -16.31 25.06 -8.49
CA LYS A 231 -16.62 26.35 -7.85
C LYS A 231 -16.57 26.28 -6.33
N ASP A 232 -16.97 25.13 -5.77
CA ASP A 232 -17.05 24.93 -4.34
C ASP A 232 -15.65 24.86 -3.69
N LEU A 233 -14.62 24.48 -4.48
CA LEU A 233 -13.22 24.38 -4.06
C LEU A 233 -12.43 25.67 -4.25
N LEU A 234 -12.91 26.62 -5.05
CA LEU A 234 -12.13 27.81 -5.41
C LEU A 234 -11.53 28.56 -4.21
N PRO A 235 -12.28 28.83 -3.11
CA PRO A 235 -11.71 29.58 -1.97
C PRO A 235 -10.52 28.88 -1.33
N VAL A 236 -10.60 27.56 -1.17
CA VAL A 236 -9.53 26.73 -0.61
C VAL A 236 -8.32 26.70 -1.54
N LEU A 237 -8.56 26.54 -2.85
CA LEU A 237 -7.48 26.45 -3.85
C LEU A 237 -6.73 27.78 -3.99
N GLU A 238 -7.42 28.91 -3.97
CA GLU A 238 -6.81 30.25 -4.01
C GLU A 238 -5.91 30.48 -2.80
N GLN A 239 -6.37 30.15 -1.61
CA GLN A 239 -5.59 30.27 -0.37
C GLN A 239 -4.37 29.34 -0.39
N THR A 240 -4.55 28.11 -0.86
CA THR A 240 -3.47 27.12 -1.00
C THR A 240 -2.43 27.60 -2.01
N ALA A 241 -2.85 28.11 -3.16
CA ALA A 241 -1.97 28.67 -4.18
C ALA A 241 -1.13 29.85 -3.64
N GLN A 242 -1.76 30.76 -2.88
CA GLN A 242 -1.08 31.90 -2.28
C GLN A 242 -0.04 31.48 -1.23
N SER A 243 -0.33 30.41 -0.46
CA SER A 243 0.60 29.90 0.55
C SER A 243 1.78 29.12 -0.04
N GLY A 244 1.64 28.60 -1.26
CA GLY A 244 2.62 27.72 -1.91
C GLY A 244 2.73 26.31 -1.29
N ARG A 245 1.91 26.00 -0.27
CA ARG A 245 1.89 24.69 0.40
C ARG A 245 1.10 23.67 -0.44
N PRO A 246 1.45 22.38 -0.34
CA PRO A 246 0.65 21.32 -0.94
C PRO A 246 -0.73 21.20 -0.30
N LEU A 247 -1.70 20.65 -1.03
CA LEU A 247 -3.05 20.37 -0.54
C LEU A 247 -3.39 18.89 -0.75
N LEU A 248 -3.83 18.21 0.30
CA LEU A 248 -4.53 16.96 0.22
C LEU A 248 -6.04 17.19 0.39
N ILE A 249 -6.85 16.64 -0.52
CA ILE A 249 -8.30 16.60 -0.40
C ILE A 249 -8.73 15.19 -0.02
N ILE A 250 -9.43 15.07 1.10
CA ILE A 250 -10.07 13.84 1.57
C ILE A 250 -11.58 14.07 1.51
N ALA A 251 -12.27 13.40 0.60
CA ALA A 251 -13.71 13.54 0.41
C ALA A 251 -14.37 12.19 0.15
N GLU A 252 -15.70 12.09 0.27
CA GLU A 252 -16.41 10.86 -0.10
C GLU A 252 -16.00 10.38 -1.50
N ASP A 253 -15.96 11.29 -2.44
CA ASP A 253 -15.40 11.12 -3.79
C ASP A 253 -15.03 12.49 -4.37
N VAL A 254 -14.10 12.49 -5.33
CA VAL A 254 -13.83 13.68 -6.16
C VAL A 254 -13.88 13.23 -7.61
N ASP A 255 -14.82 13.78 -8.38
CA ASP A 255 -15.00 13.36 -9.79
C ASP A 255 -15.34 14.51 -10.72
N GLY A 256 -15.71 14.16 -11.95
CA GLY A 256 -16.19 15.09 -12.96
C GLY A 256 -15.25 16.25 -13.24
N GLU A 257 -15.81 17.47 -13.28
CA GLU A 257 -15.08 18.71 -13.56
C GLU A 257 -14.03 19.01 -12.49
N ALA A 258 -14.35 18.72 -11.21
CA ALA A 258 -13.43 18.97 -10.09
C ALA A 258 -12.15 18.15 -10.25
N LEU A 259 -12.24 16.84 -10.42
CA LEU A 259 -11.06 15.97 -10.56
C LEU A 259 -10.23 16.35 -11.80
N ALA A 260 -10.89 16.58 -12.95
CA ALA A 260 -10.21 16.95 -14.18
C ALA A 260 -9.41 18.25 -14.01
N THR A 261 -10.00 19.26 -13.37
CA THR A 261 -9.35 20.56 -13.14
C THR A 261 -8.18 20.44 -12.16
N LEU A 262 -8.31 19.65 -11.08
CA LEU A 262 -7.22 19.39 -10.14
C LEU A 262 -6.03 18.73 -10.84
N VAL A 263 -6.28 17.71 -11.65
CA VAL A 263 -5.25 17.01 -12.43
C VAL A 263 -4.55 17.96 -13.41
N VAL A 264 -5.30 18.78 -14.16
CA VAL A 264 -4.72 19.74 -15.10
C VAL A 264 -3.84 20.77 -14.39
N ASN A 265 -4.26 21.32 -13.26
CA ASN A 265 -3.49 22.29 -12.49
C ASN A 265 -2.22 21.67 -11.88
N LYS A 266 -2.31 20.42 -11.44
CA LYS A 266 -1.14 19.67 -10.97
C LYS A 266 -0.13 19.42 -12.07
N ILE A 267 -0.57 18.99 -13.26
CA ILE A 267 0.30 18.76 -14.42
C ILE A 267 0.97 20.07 -14.88
N ARG A 268 0.24 21.18 -14.85
CA ARG A 268 0.80 22.51 -15.15
C ARG A 268 1.77 23.04 -14.10
N GLY A 269 1.87 22.39 -12.94
CA GLY A 269 2.70 22.84 -11.83
C GLY A 269 2.13 24.05 -11.07
N SER A 270 0.89 24.45 -11.36
CA SER A 270 0.23 25.60 -10.70
C SER A 270 -0.15 25.28 -9.25
N LEU A 271 -0.47 24.01 -8.97
CA LEU A 271 -0.85 23.53 -7.63
C LEU A 271 -0.13 22.22 -7.33
N LYS A 272 0.34 22.10 -6.10
CA LYS A 272 0.81 20.83 -5.53
C LYS A 272 -0.35 20.18 -4.81
N ILE A 273 -1.06 19.26 -5.47
CA ILE A 273 -2.33 18.75 -4.95
C ILE A 273 -2.46 17.26 -5.18
N ALA A 274 -3.15 16.60 -4.26
CA ALA A 274 -3.63 15.23 -4.40
C ALA A 274 -5.05 15.11 -3.84
N ALA A 275 -5.78 14.09 -4.27
CA ALA A 275 -7.10 13.77 -3.77
C ALA A 275 -7.22 12.27 -3.52
N VAL A 276 -7.86 11.93 -2.40
CA VAL A 276 -8.14 10.54 -1.98
C VAL A 276 -9.60 10.43 -1.55
N LYS A 277 -10.13 9.21 -1.60
CA LYS A 277 -11.45 8.93 -1.03
C LYS A 277 -11.37 8.85 0.49
N ALA A 278 -12.42 9.30 1.15
CA ALA A 278 -12.60 9.10 2.57
C ALA A 278 -12.67 7.60 2.92
N PRO A 279 -12.01 7.16 4.00
CA PRO A 279 -12.07 5.78 4.44
C PRO A 279 -13.44 5.43 5.02
N GLY A 280 -13.81 4.14 4.94
CA GLY A 280 -15.07 3.64 5.47
C GLY A 280 -16.32 4.05 4.70
N PHE A 281 -17.49 3.69 5.23
CA PHE A 281 -18.81 3.97 4.66
C PHE A 281 -19.79 4.42 5.76
N GLY A 282 -20.80 5.20 5.40
CA GLY A 282 -21.86 5.63 6.33
C GLY A 282 -21.31 6.31 7.59
N ASP A 283 -21.81 5.93 8.76
CA ASP A 283 -21.41 6.52 10.04
C ASP A 283 -19.94 6.26 10.39
N ARG A 284 -19.41 5.12 9.99
CA ARG A 284 -17.98 4.82 10.14
C ARG A 284 -17.10 5.81 9.37
N ARG A 285 -17.49 6.21 8.16
CA ARG A 285 -16.77 7.24 7.41
C ARG A 285 -16.73 8.55 8.16
N LYS A 286 -17.86 8.97 8.75
CA LYS A 286 -17.92 10.20 9.56
C LYS A 286 -16.98 10.14 10.76
N ALA A 287 -16.96 9.01 11.48
CA ALA A 287 -16.06 8.80 12.61
C ALA A 287 -14.59 8.87 12.17
N MET A 288 -14.21 8.19 11.08
CA MET A 288 -12.84 8.20 10.57
C MET A 288 -12.41 9.59 10.06
N LEU A 289 -13.30 10.34 9.40
CA LEU A 289 -13.03 11.73 9.03
C LEU A 289 -12.81 12.62 10.25
N GLN A 290 -13.56 12.39 11.32
CA GLN A 290 -13.39 13.12 12.58
C GLN A 290 -12.05 12.77 13.24
N ASP A 291 -11.63 11.50 13.23
CA ASP A 291 -10.32 11.10 13.74
C ASP A 291 -9.17 11.74 12.95
N ILE A 292 -9.29 11.80 11.62
CA ILE A 292 -8.31 12.51 10.79
C ILE A 292 -8.28 14.00 11.11
N ALA A 293 -9.45 14.62 11.31
CA ALA A 293 -9.55 16.03 11.66
C ALA A 293 -8.87 16.32 13.01
N ILE A 294 -9.11 15.49 14.01
CA ILE A 294 -8.47 15.60 15.33
C ILE A 294 -6.95 15.44 15.21
N LEU A 295 -6.49 14.41 14.48
CA LEU A 295 -5.06 14.17 14.28
C LEU A 295 -4.36 15.34 13.60
N THR A 296 -5.01 15.96 12.63
CA THR A 296 -4.41 17.00 11.78
C THR A 296 -4.70 18.42 12.24
N GLY A 297 -5.54 18.57 13.27
CA GLY A 297 -5.96 19.88 13.82
C GLY A 297 -6.91 20.66 12.93
N GLY A 298 -7.50 19.99 11.92
CA GLY A 298 -8.51 20.58 11.04
C GLY A 298 -9.94 20.31 11.49
N GLN A 299 -10.88 20.63 10.61
CA GLN A 299 -12.31 20.38 10.81
C GLN A 299 -12.89 19.58 9.65
N VAL A 300 -13.90 18.75 9.94
CA VAL A 300 -14.69 18.11 8.88
C VAL A 300 -15.68 19.14 8.34
N ILE A 301 -15.50 19.49 7.07
CA ILE A 301 -16.44 20.39 6.37
C ILE A 301 -17.69 19.59 6.03
N SER A 302 -18.77 19.84 6.79
CA SER A 302 -20.05 19.15 6.64
C SER A 302 -21.21 20.12 6.87
N GLU A 303 -22.30 19.92 6.15
CA GLU A 303 -23.53 20.66 6.40
C GLU A 303 -24.09 20.38 7.79
N GLU A 304 -23.84 19.20 8.36
CA GLU A 304 -24.26 18.84 9.71
C GLU A 304 -23.52 19.69 10.77
N THR A 305 -22.28 20.09 10.51
CA THR A 305 -21.51 21.00 11.37
C THR A 305 -21.77 22.48 11.05
N GLY A 306 -22.62 22.77 10.07
CA GLY A 306 -22.91 24.11 9.62
C GLY A 306 -21.86 24.73 8.69
N LEU A 307 -20.82 23.97 8.34
CA LEU A 307 -19.73 24.40 7.45
C LEU A 307 -20.05 24.00 6.01
N LYS A 308 -19.95 24.96 5.11
CA LYS A 308 -20.06 24.72 3.68
C LYS A 308 -18.70 24.85 3.02
N LEU A 309 -18.45 24.03 2.01
CA LEU A 309 -17.18 24.01 1.28
C LEU A 309 -16.85 25.36 0.65
N GLU A 310 -17.87 26.09 0.16
CA GLU A 310 -17.77 27.43 -0.42
C GLU A 310 -17.22 28.48 0.57
N ASN A 311 -17.35 28.24 1.88
CA ASN A 311 -16.94 29.15 2.95
C ASN A 311 -15.72 28.65 3.71
N ALA A 312 -15.12 27.53 3.28
CA ALA A 312 -13.96 26.97 3.93
C ALA A 312 -12.74 27.89 3.83
N SER A 313 -12.05 28.04 4.93
CA SER A 313 -10.86 28.88 5.07
C SER A 313 -9.62 28.03 5.41
N ALA A 314 -8.43 28.62 5.37
CA ALA A 314 -7.20 27.96 5.77
C ALA A 314 -7.22 27.51 7.24
N ASP A 315 -7.99 28.19 8.11
CA ASP A 315 -8.11 27.84 9.52
C ASP A 315 -8.92 26.56 9.77
N ASP A 316 -9.74 26.16 8.79
CA ASP A 316 -10.52 24.94 8.85
C ASP A 316 -9.74 23.71 8.34
N LEU A 317 -8.61 23.96 7.67
CA LEU A 317 -7.78 22.90 7.09
C LEU A 317 -6.88 22.26 8.15
N GLY A 318 -6.78 20.93 8.08
CA GLY A 318 -5.78 20.21 8.84
C GLY A 318 -4.37 20.42 8.28
N THR A 319 -3.37 20.05 9.06
CA THR A 319 -1.96 20.08 8.65
C THR A 319 -1.21 18.86 9.19
N ALA A 320 -0.18 18.43 8.48
CA ALA A 320 0.71 17.37 8.91
C ALA A 320 2.14 17.68 8.46
N GLU A 321 3.14 17.02 9.04
CA GLU A 321 4.52 17.18 8.62
C GLU A 321 4.73 16.58 7.21
N LYS A 322 4.22 15.36 7.00
CA LYS A 322 4.33 14.64 5.72
C LYS A 322 3.10 13.79 5.47
N ILE A 323 2.72 13.69 4.20
CA ILE A 323 1.72 12.72 3.73
C ILE A 323 2.32 11.92 2.60
N THR A 324 2.18 10.59 2.67
CA THR A 324 2.55 9.67 1.61
C THR A 324 1.31 8.91 1.16
N ILE A 325 1.06 8.88 -0.15
CA ILE A 325 -0.09 8.18 -0.72
C ILE A 325 0.41 7.24 -1.80
N ASP A 326 0.17 5.97 -1.63
CA ASP A 326 0.37 4.96 -2.65
C ASP A 326 -0.94 4.67 -3.40
N LYS A 327 -0.97 3.60 -4.18
CA LYS A 327 -2.17 3.19 -4.93
C LYS A 327 -3.34 2.79 -4.02
N ASP A 328 -3.05 2.26 -2.85
CA ASP A 328 -4.02 1.60 -1.97
C ASP A 328 -4.18 2.31 -0.61
N ASN A 329 -3.16 3.04 -0.15
CA ASN A 329 -3.09 3.61 1.19
C ASN A 329 -2.72 5.09 1.21
N THR A 330 -3.15 5.77 2.26
CA THR A 330 -2.73 7.12 2.62
C THR A 330 -2.16 7.11 4.04
N THR A 331 -0.93 7.57 4.20
CA THR A 331 -0.24 7.69 5.49
C THR A 331 -0.04 9.15 5.84
N VAL A 332 -0.57 9.56 6.98
CA VAL A 332 -0.42 10.90 7.57
C VAL A 332 0.60 10.80 8.69
N VAL A 333 1.65 11.60 8.64
CA VAL A 333 2.75 11.58 9.62
C VAL A 333 2.78 12.92 10.36
N ASN A 334 2.87 12.86 11.69
CA ASN A 334 2.95 14.02 12.57
C ASN A 334 1.88 15.09 12.25
N GLY A 335 0.61 14.73 12.43
CA GLY A 335 -0.48 15.71 12.39
C GLY A 335 -0.34 16.73 13.53
N VAL A 336 -0.66 17.99 13.24
CA VAL A 336 -0.49 19.13 14.18
C VAL A 336 -1.66 19.22 15.19
N GLY A 337 -2.61 18.29 15.13
CA GLY A 337 -3.77 18.26 16.01
C GLY A 337 -3.43 18.06 17.49
N LYS A 338 -4.34 18.46 18.35
CA LYS A 338 -4.20 18.23 19.79
C LYS A 338 -4.30 16.74 20.08
N LYS A 339 -3.40 16.22 20.93
CA LYS A 339 -3.60 14.92 21.59
C LYS A 339 -4.96 14.96 22.31
N ALA A 340 -5.75 13.91 22.16
CA ALA A 340 -6.98 13.79 22.94
C ALA A 340 -6.60 13.60 24.42
N ASP A 341 -6.58 14.69 25.17
CA ASP A 341 -6.40 14.68 26.63
C ASP A 341 -7.71 14.19 27.25
N ILE A 342 -7.82 12.91 27.50
CA ILE A 342 -8.88 12.37 28.38
C ILE A 342 -8.39 12.56 29.82
N ASN A 343 -8.82 13.64 30.43
CA ASN A 343 -8.46 13.96 31.80
C ASN A 343 -9.39 13.20 32.78
N ILE A 344 -8.94 12.07 33.27
CA ILE A 344 -9.56 11.38 34.40
C ILE A 344 -8.73 11.76 35.64
N GLU A 345 -9.37 12.35 36.64
CA GLU A 345 -8.71 12.87 37.84
C GLU A 345 -7.80 11.78 38.48
N GLY A 346 -6.50 11.99 38.47
CA GLY A 346 -5.48 11.05 38.97
C GLY A 346 -4.83 10.16 37.95
N PHE A 347 -5.20 10.23 36.64
CA PHE A 347 -4.59 9.45 35.56
C PHE A 347 -4.18 10.37 34.41
N GLU A 348 -2.97 10.19 33.90
CA GLU A 348 -2.60 10.71 32.57
C GLU A 348 -2.85 9.58 31.57
N LEU A 349 -3.87 9.74 30.73
CA LEU A 349 -4.21 8.81 29.64
C LEU A 349 -3.59 9.33 28.35
N TYR A 350 -2.79 8.51 27.73
CA TYR A 350 -2.29 8.72 26.38
C TYR A 350 -3.02 7.71 25.48
N GLY A 351 -3.75 8.17 24.49
CA GLY A 351 -4.54 7.31 23.61
C GLY A 351 -4.22 7.55 22.15
N LYS A 352 -4.13 6.47 21.40
CA LYS A 352 -4.16 6.44 19.92
C LYS A 352 -5.47 5.81 19.51
N THR A 353 -6.26 6.47 18.65
CA THR A 353 -7.43 5.88 18.02
C THR A 353 -6.98 5.08 16.79
N GLY A 354 -7.37 3.83 16.71
CA GLY A 354 -7.17 2.96 15.56
C GLY A 354 -8.45 2.17 15.30
N THR A 355 -8.83 2.05 14.03
CA THR A 355 -9.94 1.20 13.60
C THR A 355 -9.36 -0.04 12.93
N ALA A 356 -9.61 -1.23 13.48
CA ALA A 356 -9.24 -2.50 12.86
C ALA A 356 -10.43 -3.10 12.11
N GLU A 357 -10.23 -3.51 10.85
CA GLU A 357 -11.21 -4.31 10.11
C GLU A 357 -11.17 -5.76 10.56
N ASN A 358 -12.33 -6.31 10.90
CA ASN A 358 -12.48 -7.72 11.20
C ASN A 358 -13.33 -8.39 10.13
N SER A 359 -12.82 -9.44 9.48
CA SER A 359 -13.50 -10.17 8.40
C SER A 359 -14.69 -11.01 8.86
N HIS A 360 -15.01 -11.04 10.16
CA HIS A 360 -16.02 -11.91 10.74
C HIS A 360 -16.83 -11.20 11.84
N GLY A 361 -17.70 -10.28 11.49
CA GLY A 361 -18.66 -9.71 12.42
C GLY A 361 -18.37 -8.24 12.79
N ASP A 362 -19.17 -7.69 13.70
CA ASP A 362 -19.21 -6.28 14.04
C ASP A 362 -17.83 -5.65 14.29
N ASP A 363 -17.56 -4.60 13.56
CA ASP A 363 -16.32 -3.82 13.65
C ASP A 363 -16.21 -3.17 15.02
N HIS A 364 -15.11 -3.42 15.71
CA HIS A 364 -14.80 -2.79 16.98
C HIS A 364 -13.81 -1.63 16.76
N ALA A 365 -14.22 -0.44 17.17
CA ALA A 365 -13.28 0.66 17.39
C ALA A 365 -12.46 0.33 18.64
N TRP A 366 -11.14 0.16 18.48
CA TRP A 366 -10.24 -0.06 19.60
C TRP A 366 -9.66 1.28 20.04
N PHE A 367 -9.84 1.61 21.30
CA PHE A 367 -9.07 2.63 21.97
C PHE A 367 -7.89 1.95 22.66
N VAL A 368 -6.69 2.11 22.14
CA VAL A 368 -5.47 1.68 22.84
C VAL A 368 -4.96 2.87 23.63
N GLY A 369 -5.32 2.89 24.89
CA GLY A 369 -4.79 3.83 25.84
C GLY A 369 -3.91 3.10 26.85
N TRP A 370 -2.78 3.69 27.26
CA TRP A 370 -2.08 3.29 28.46
C TRP A 370 -2.24 4.38 29.50
N ALA A 371 -2.40 3.96 30.74
CA ALA A 371 -2.48 4.85 31.88
C ALA A 371 -1.21 4.75 32.70
N ASP A 372 -0.56 5.87 32.95
CA ASP A 372 0.55 5.93 33.89
C ASP A 372 0.00 6.33 35.27
N TYR A 373 0.05 5.37 36.19
CA TYR A 373 -0.39 5.56 37.58
C TYR A 373 0.79 6.12 38.40
N ARG A 374 0.84 7.42 38.61
CA ARG A 374 1.77 8.03 39.56
C ARG A 374 1.24 7.88 40.97
N ASN A 375 1.78 6.88 41.69
CA ASN A 375 1.59 6.78 43.12
C ASN A 375 2.15 8.03 43.78
N LYS A 376 1.28 8.99 44.14
CA LYS A 376 1.64 10.03 45.13
C LYS A 376 1.67 9.36 46.48
N LYS A 377 2.89 9.22 47.08
CA LYS A 377 3.06 9.04 48.53
C LYS A 377 2.69 10.34 49.23
#